data_087f97284b7ed51122eb84f68e936684
#
_entry.id   087f97284b7ed51122eb84f68e936684
#
_cell.length_a   1.000
_cell.length_b   1.000
_cell.length_c   1.000
_cell.angle_alpha   90.00
_cell.angle_beta   90.00
_cell.angle_gamma   90.00
#
_symmetry.space_group_name_H-M   'P 1'
#
loop_
_entity.id
_entity.type
_entity.pdbx_description
1 polymer ?
#
loop_
_entity_poly.entity_id
_entity_poly.type
_entity_poly.pdbx_seq_one_letter_code
_entity_poly.pdbx_strand_id
1 'polypeptide(L)'
;MTNVTDVIDSVRTQVLLAAEKLAAGEVTGLPTETVYGLAADATNPSAVCEIFTIKNRPSTHPLITHIAADADIGYWIDAARMSEEMWRLTRALMAAFFPGPLTLVLPKHP
;
A
#
# COMPACT_ATOMS: atom_id res chain seq x y z
N MET A 1 11.78 -27.16 18.24
CA MET A 1 12.33 -26.40 17.08
C MET A 1 11.20 -26.09 16.12
N THR A 2 11.03 -24.83 15.77
CA THR A 2 10.02 -24.38 14.80
C THR A 2 10.50 -24.72 13.38
N ASN A 3 9.69 -25.44 12.59
CA ASN A 3 10.02 -25.72 11.20
C ASN A 3 9.55 -24.61 10.25
N VAL A 4 9.98 -24.67 8.99
CA VAL A 4 9.64 -23.65 7.98
C VAL A 4 8.13 -23.56 7.74
N THR A 5 7.42 -24.68 7.74
CA THR A 5 5.97 -24.73 7.54
C THR A 5 5.25 -24.00 8.66
N ASP A 6 5.64 -24.17 9.91
CA ASP A 6 5.04 -23.46 11.05
C ASP A 6 5.27 -21.97 10.96
N VAL A 7 6.43 -21.52 10.51
CA VAL A 7 6.72 -20.10 10.29
C VAL A 7 5.83 -19.53 9.20
N ILE A 8 5.69 -20.22 8.07
CA ILE A 8 4.82 -19.80 6.96
C ILE A 8 3.36 -19.68 7.41
N ASP A 9 2.85 -20.66 8.14
CA ASP A 9 1.47 -20.68 8.63
C ASP A 9 1.23 -19.55 9.64
N SER A 10 2.19 -19.26 10.50
CA SER A 10 2.12 -18.14 11.44
C SER A 10 2.07 -16.80 10.70
N VAL A 11 2.90 -16.61 9.68
CA VAL A 11 2.89 -15.38 8.86
C VAL A 11 1.56 -15.22 8.13
N ARG A 12 1.02 -16.28 7.54
CA ARG A 12 -0.31 -16.24 6.89
C ARG A 12 -1.40 -15.81 7.85
N THR A 13 -1.42 -16.36 9.06
CA THR A 13 -2.41 -16.00 10.07
C THR A 13 -2.31 -14.52 10.43
N GLN A 14 -1.12 -13.99 10.61
CA GLN A 14 -0.89 -12.58 10.91
C GLN A 14 -1.31 -11.67 9.75
N VAL A 15 -1.03 -12.05 8.51
CA VAL A 15 -1.45 -11.31 7.31
C VAL A 15 -2.97 -11.24 7.22
N LEU A 16 -3.66 -12.36 7.46
CA LEU A 16 -5.13 -12.39 7.43
C LEU A 16 -5.74 -11.51 8.52
N LEU A 17 -5.18 -11.54 9.73
CA LEU A 17 -5.62 -10.68 10.83
C LEU A 17 -5.41 -9.19 10.50
N ALA A 18 -4.28 -8.84 9.93
CA ALA A 18 -4.01 -7.48 9.51
C ALA A 18 -4.98 -7.02 8.41
N ALA A 19 -5.25 -7.88 7.43
CA ALA A 19 -6.21 -7.59 6.36
C ALA A 19 -7.63 -7.35 6.91
N GLU A 20 -8.08 -8.15 7.86
CA GLU A 20 -9.37 -7.99 8.54
C GLU A 20 -9.45 -6.64 9.27
N LYS A 21 -8.41 -6.27 9.98
CA LYS A 21 -8.34 -4.98 10.68
C LYS A 21 -8.38 -3.80 9.73
N LEU A 22 -7.62 -3.85 8.65
CA LEU A 22 -7.62 -2.81 7.61
C LEU A 22 -9.00 -2.69 6.95
N ALA A 23 -9.63 -3.81 6.62
CA ALA A 23 -10.98 -3.81 6.05
C ALA A 23 -12.03 -3.26 7.02
N ALA A 24 -11.84 -3.41 8.32
CA ALA A 24 -12.70 -2.84 9.35
C ALA A 24 -12.47 -1.34 9.60
N GLY A 25 -11.53 -0.72 8.91
CA GLY A 25 -11.21 0.71 9.06
C GLY A 25 -10.24 1.01 10.19
N GLU A 26 -9.55 0.00 10.72
CA GLU A 26 -8.56 0.17 11.78
C GLU A 26 -7.17 0.46 11.21
N VAL A 27 -6.36 1.18 11.98
CA VAL A 27 -4.95 1.36 11.70
C VAL A 27 -4.15 0.19 12.29
N THR A 28 -3.20 -0.31 11.53
CA THR A 28 -2.40 -1.47 11.92
C THR A 28 -0.92 -1.24 11.64
N GLY A 29 -0.04 -1.78 12.50
CA GLY A 29 1.39 -1.80 12.26
C GLY A 29 1.78 -2.95 11.34
N LEU A 30 2.48 -2.66 10.25
CA LEU A 30 2.96 -3.66 9.29
C LEU A 30 4.47 -3.60 9.14
N PRO A 31 5.14 -4.74 8.98
CA PRO A 31 6.55 -4.75 8.60
C PRO A 31 6.70 -4.32 7.13
N THR A 32 7.79 -3.62 6.86
CA THR A 32 8.20 -3.24 5.51
C THR A 32 9.62 -3.73 5.25
N GLU A 33 10.17 -3.44 4.07
CA GLU A 33 11.56 -3.77 3.74
C GLU A 33 12.59 -2.98 4.57
N THR A 34 12.15 -1.94 5.26
CA THR A 34 13.03 -1.10 6.09
C THR A 34 12.63 -1.13 7.56
N VAL A 35 11.51 -0.50 7.92
CA VAL A 35 11.02 -0.36 9.30
C VAL A 35 9.55 -0.72 9.37
N TYR A 36 9.01 -0.94 10.56
CA TYR A 36 7.56 -1.06 10.75
C TYR A 36 6.88 0.27 10.41
N GLY A 37 5.76 0.19 9.73
CA GLY A 37 4.94 1.33 9.36
C GLY A 37 3.49 1.19 9.85
N LEU A 38 2.81 2.32 10.05
CA LEU A 38 1.36 2.33 10.25
C LEU A 38 0.67 2.27 8.89
N ALA A 39 -0.33 1.40 8.79
CA ALA A 39 -1.12 1.21 7.59
C ALA A 39 -2.61 1.38 7.88
N ALA A 40 -3.32 1.90 6.89
CA ALA A 40 -4.77 2.03 6.89
C ALA A 40 -5.29 1.76 5.48
N ASP A 41 -6.57 1.46 5.36
CA ASP A 41 -7.24 1.34 4.07
C ASP A 41 -7.28 2.73 3.40
N ALA A 42 -6.56 2.89 2.30
CA ALA A 42 -6.46 4.15 1.57
C ALA A 42 -7.79 4.61 0.96
N THR A 43 -8.78 3.72 0.86
CA THR A 43 -10.14 4.06 0.40
C THR A 43 -11.05 4.57 1.52
N ASN A 44 -10.58 4.53 2.76
CA ASN A 44 -11.33 4.99 3.94
C ASN A 44 -10.71 6.27 4.50
N PRO A 45 -11.30 7.45 4.23
CA PRO A 45 -10.72 8.74 4.67
C PRO A 45 -10.56 8.84 6.19
N SER A 46 -11.48 8.28 6.97
CA SER A 46 -11.40 8.29 8.42
C SER A 46 -10.21 7.50 8.94
N ALA A 47 -9.93 6.33 8.36
CA ALA A 47 -8.79 5.51 8.72
C ALA A 47 -7.47 6.19 8.33
N VAL A 48 -7.41 6.83 7.17
CA VAL A 48 -6.24 7.60 6.73
C VAL A 48 -5.98 8.77 7.66
N CYS A 49 -7.01 9.53 8.05
CA CYS A 49 -6.89 10.62 9.01
C CYS A 49 -6.32 10.17 10.36
N GLU A 50 -6.68 8.99 10.80
CA GLU A 50 -6.18 8.44 12.07
C GLU A 50 -4.66 8.24 12.06
N ILE A 51 -4.06 7.87 10.92
CA ILE A 51 -2.59 7.79 10.80
C ILE A 51 -1.95 9.13 11.14
N PHE A 52 -2.47 10.23 10.57
CA PHE A 52 -1.93 11.57 10.85
C PHE A 52 -2.08 11.95 12.32
N THR A 53 -3.21 11.61 12.91
CA THR A 53 -3.48 11.86 14.34
C THR A 53 -2.50 11.08 15.23
N ILE A 54 -2.33 9.80 14.99
CA ILE A 54 -1.43 8.94 15.77
C ILE A 54 0.02 9.43 15.68
N LYS A 55 0.46 9.80 14.47
CA LYS A 55 1.82 10.28 14.24
C LYS A 55 2.01 11.76 14.57
N ASN A 56 0.95 12.46 14.93
CA ASN A 56 0.98 13.90 15.17
C ASN A 56 1.58 14.66 13.97
N ARG A 57 1.12 14.34 12.77
CA ARG A 57 1.57 14.97 11.52
C ARG A 57 0.40 15.69 10.84
N PRO A 58 0.66 16.83 10.16
CA PRO A 58 -0.40 17.50 9.40
C PRO A 58 -0.86 16.63 8.22
N SER A 59 -2.15 16.73 7.90
CA SER A 59 -2.76 15.98 6.79
C SER A 59 -2.22 16.34 5.40
N THR A 60 -1.41 17.38 5.32
CA THR A 60 -0.70 17.79 4.09
C THR A 60 0.54 16.94 3.80
N HIS A 61 1.04 16.17 4.77
CA HIS A 61 2.15 15.25 4.53
C HIS A 61 1.73 14.14 3.57
N PRO A 62 2.57 13.80 2.59
CA PRO A 62 2.23 12.74 1.64
C PRO A 62 2.25 11.37 2.32
N LEU A 63 1.34 10.50 1.89
CA LEU A 63 1.37 9.08 2.21
C LEU A 63 1.58 8.29 0.92
N ILE A 64 2.33 7.20 1.02
CA ILE A 64 2.53 6.28 -0.10
C ILE A 64 1.44 5.23 -0.06
N THR A 65 0.69 5.11 -1.15
CA THR A 65 -0.30 4.04 -1.31
C THR A 65 0.39 2.77 -1.78
N HIS A 66 0.24 1.71 -1.02
CA HIS A 66 0.73 0.38 -1.38
C HIS A 66 -0.41 -0.41 -2.02
N ILE A 67 -0.09 -1.12 -3.09
CA ILE A 67 -1.07 -1.91 -3.84
C ILE A 67 -0.58 -3.35 -4.00
N ALA A 68 -1.50 -4.29 -4.17
CA ALA A 68 -1.16 -5.65 -4.54
C ALA A 68 -0.57 -5.70 -5.97
N ALA A 69 0.23 -6.71 -6.25
CA ALA A 69 0.90 -6.84 -7.55
C ALA A 69 -0.09 -6.96 -8.73
N ASP A 70 -1.29 -7.49 -8.49
CA ASP A 70 -2.36 -7.67 -9.46
C ASP A 70 -3.43 -6.56 -9.40
N ALA A 71 -3.22 -5.52 -8.58
CA ALA A 71 -4.19 -4.44 -8.46
C ALA A 71 -4.23 -3.57 -9.71
N ASP A 72 -5.42 -3.06 -10.01
CA ASP A 72 -5.61 -2.08 -11.08
C ASP A 72 -5.18 -0.69 -10.59
N ILE A 73 -4.04 -0.22 -11.07
CA ILE A 73 -3.55 1.11 -10.71
C ILE A 73 -4.41 2.24 -11.29
N GLY A 74 -5.22 1.95 -12.32
CA GLY A 74 -6.13 2.93 -12.90
C GLY A 74 -7.14 3.49 -11.92
N TYR A 75 -7.43 2.75 -10.86
CA TYR A 75 -8.28 3.24 -9.77
C TYR A 75 -7.68 4.46 -9.05
N TRP A 76 -6.34 4.53 -8.97
CA TRP A 76 -5.62 5.57 -8.22
C TRP A 76 -5.15 6.73 -9.07
N ILE A 77 -5.11 6.55 -10.38
CA ILE A 77 -4.48 7.45 -11.34
C ILE A 77 -5.51 8.22 -12.14
N ASP A 78 -5.25 9.50 -12.37
CA ASP A 78 -6.00 10.29 -13.32
C ASP A 78 -5.55 9.95 -14.75
N ALA A 79 -6.28 9.05 -15.39
CA ALA A 79 -5.97 8.57 -16.74
C ALA A 79 -5.97 9.69 -17.80
N ALA A 80 -6.76 10.75 -17.59
CA ALA A 80 -6.81 11.88 -18.51
C ALA A 80 -5.50 12.67 -18.57
N ARG A 81 -4.68 12.56 -17.53
CA ARG A 81 -3.36 13.20 -17.43
C ARG A 81 -2.21 12.28 -17.79
N MET A 82 -2.49 11.05 -18.23
CA MET A 82 -1.50 10.06 -18.63
C MET A 82 -1.39 9.98 -20.16
N SER A 83 -0.22 10.25 -20.70
CA SER A 83 0.09 9.98 -22.11
C SER A 83 0.29 8.48 -22.36
N GLU A 84 0.23 8.07 -23.62
CA GLU A 84 0.56 6.68 -24.00
C GLU A 84 1.97 6.28 -23.56
N GLU A 85 2.94 7.20 -23.69
CA GLU A 85 4.30 6.97 -23.26
C GLU A 85 4.41 6.79 -21.74
N MET A 86 3.72 7.64 -20.97
CA MET A 86 3.67 7.49 -19.51
C MET A 86 3.08 6.13 -19.10
N TRP A 87 2.00 5.70 -19.74
CA TRP A 87 1.42 4.39 -19.50
C TRP A 87 2.39 3.27 -19.84
N ARG A 88 3.06 3.36 -20.98
CA ARG A 88 4.04 2.35 -21.42
C ARG A 88 5.18 2.21 -20.42
N LEU A 89 5.77 3.33 -20.00
CA LEU A 89 6.85 3.34 -19.01
C LEU A 89 6.39 2.83 -17.65
N THR A 90 5.22 3.25 -17.19
CA THR A 90 4.63 2.80 -15.93
C THR A 90 4.45 1.29 -15.93
N ARG A 91 3.85 0.72 -16.97
CA ARG A 91 3.63 -0.73 -17.08
C ARG A 91 4.96 -1.50 -17.16
N ALA A 92 5.93 -0.97 -17.87
CA ALA A 92 7.26 -1.59 -17.98
C ALA A 92 7.97 -1.62 -16.62
N LEU A 93 7.93 -0.54 -15.87
CA LEU A 93 8.52 -0.46 -14.52
C LEU A 93 7.81 -1.38 -13.54
N MET A 94 6.50 -1.42 -13.58
CA MET A 94 5.72 -2.34 -12.72
C MET A 94 6.02 -3.79 -13.05
N ALA A 95 6.08 -4.16 -14.33
CA ALA A 95 6.40 -5.53 -14.74
C ALA A 95 7.80 -5.96 -14.32
N ALA A 96 8.76 -5.03 -14.34
CA ALA A 96 10.15 -5.32 -13.99
C ALA A 96 10.40 -5.36 -12.47
N PHE A 97 9.73 -4.51 -11.69
CA PHE A 97 10.10 -4.25 -10.30
C PHE A 97 9.00 -4.50 -9.27
N PHE A 98 7.74 -4.69 -9.66
CA PHE A 98 6.67 -5.03 -8.73
C PHE A 98 6.48 -6.55 -8.64
N PRO A 99 6.23 -7.09 -7.44
CA PRO A 99 6.33 -6.43 -6.15
C PRO A 99 7.78 -6.13 -5.78
N GLY A 100 8.02 -4.98 -5.16
CA GLY A 100 9.37 -4.58 -4.75
C GLY A 100 9.44 -3.12 -4.30
N PRO A 101 10.62 -2.66 -3.90
CA PRO A 101 10.81 -1.34 -3.30
C PRO A 101 10.89 -0.23 -4.37
N LEU A 102 9.89 -0.15 -5.22
CA LEU A 102 9.75 0.92 -6.23
C LEU A 102 8.52 1.76 -5.90
N THR A 103 8.70 3.07 -5.82
CA THR A 103 7.61 4.03 -5.70
C THR A 103 7.51 4.84 -6.99
N LEU A 104 6.32 4.89 -7.56
CA LEU A 104 6.00 5.70 -8.73
C LEU A 104 5.20 6.93 -8.29
N VAL A 105 5.58 8.09 -8.83
CA VAL A 105 4.83 9.34 -8.61
C VAL A 105 4.07 9.66 -9.89
N LEU A 106 2.76 9.54 -9.81
CA LEU A 106 1.87 9.63 -10.98
C LEU A 106 0.72 10.62 -10.70
N PRO A 107 0.06 11.14 -11.74
CA PRO A 107 -1.11 11.99 -11.54
C PRO A 107 -2.19 11.27 -10.74
N LYS A 108 -2.56 11.85 -9.61
CA LYS A 108 -3.56 11.26 -8.71
C LYS A 108 -4.96 11.46 -9.27
N HIS A 109 -5.80 10.46 -9.11
CA HIS A 109 -7.24 10.57 -9.37
C HIS A 109 -7.84 11.67 -8.47
N PRO A 110 -8.73 12.52 -8.99
CA PRO A 110 -9.40 13.59 -8.24
C PRO A 110 -10.16 13.09 -7.02
#